data_52d06b8dc6d672dcabf147fb36da3e4d
#
_entry.id   52d06b8dc6d672dcabf147fb36da3e4d
#
_cell.length_a   1.000
_cell.length_b   1.000
_cell.length_c   1.000
_cell.angle_alpha   90.00
_cell.angle_beta   90.00
_cell.angle_gamma   90.00
#
_symmetry.space_group_name_H-M   'P 1'
#
loop_
_entity.id
_entity.type
_entity.pdbx_description
1 polymer ?
#
loop_
_entity_poly.entity_id
_entity_poly.type
_entity_poly.pdbx_seq_one_letter_code
_entity_poly.pdbx_strand_id
1 'polypeptide(L)'
;VRHLEAVPLRRRLVAIVGTLVGAALILTSLATAYLMRSDLLDRVDSELRSVARPVANQVFDDLRSTGSALPTGYAFHLQGARGAITRLPTGETARPVLPVLTVDDPRVTSGEPFTVPSEGGRPQWRFIAGRVVGEDSTFAVGVPLDTVNDTVTQLVITTGLISTIVLLASLAMARYAVRRAFRPLTRIEDTAAAIAAGDLTQRIPVRQADDEVTSLSRSLNTMLARIESSFAVREASEERMRQFVADASHELRTPLATVRGYAELYRQGAVRDPEAVGGAMERIEAESERMSGLVEDLLMLARIDDAPEVELAPVDLTVLAADAVADARVRAPERRISLLGLGGPVAPTVVVGSEPKLRQVVTNLVANALRHTPAGTPVEVAVGLDAHGATLEVRDHGPGVPPEVATKVFERFYRADPSRGRTAGGGSGLGLAIVAAIVARHQGQVGVARTPGGGATFVVRLPQRPSPAERRPVAQRTPSN
;
A
#
# COMPACT_ATOMS: atom_id res chain seq x y z
N VAL A 1 14.52 -17.16 -24.99
CA VAL A 1 13.57 -16.60 -24.00
C VAL A 1 14.31 -15.98 -22.81
N ARG A 2 15.41 -16.56 -22.33
CA ARG A 2 16.17 -16.04 -21.16
C ARG A 2 16.82 -14.67 -21.34
N HIS A 3 17.13 -14.22 -22.57
CA HIS A 3 17.70 -12.89 -22.83
C HIS A 3 16.70 -11.73 -22.73
N LEU A 4 15.40 -12.00 -22.79
CA LEU A 4 14.37 -10.97 -22.69
C LEU A 4 14.10 -10.53 -21.23
N GLU A 5 14.48 -11.34 -20.23
CA GLU A 5 14.24 -11.03 -18.83
C GLU A 5 15.11 -9.87 -18.29
N ALA A 6 16.26 -9.63 -18.90
CA ALA A 6 17.16 -8.54 -18.53
C ALA A 6 16.76 -7.15 -19.10
N VAL A 7 15.77 -7.10 -20.04
CA VAL A 7 15.36 -5.84 -20.68
C VAL A 7 14.22 -5.19 -19.87
N PRO A 8 14.30 -3.87 -19.58
CA PRO A 8 13.21 -3.18 -18.88
C PRO A 8 11.85 -3.36 -19.56
N LEU A 9 10.80 -3.58 -18.76
CA LEU A 9 9.44 -3.84 -19.24
C LEU A 9 8.94 -2.80 -20.27
N ARG A 10 9.31 -1.54 -20.09
CA ARG A 10 9.00 -0.43 -21.02
C ARG A 10 9.51 -0.69 -22.44
N ARG A 11 10.75 -1.22 -22.56
CA ARG A 11 11.36 -1.53 -23.89
C ARG A 11 10.71 -2.76 -24.51
N ARG A 12 10.36 -3.77 -23.71
CA ARG A 12 9.66 -4.97 -24.19
C ARG A 12 8.31 -4.63 -24.81
N LEU A 13 7.50 -3.81 -24.12
CA LEU A 13 6.18 -3.40 -24.62
C LEU A 13 6.29 -2.65 -25.94
N VAL A 14 7.22 -1.71 -26.07
CA VAL A 14 7.43 -0.98 -27.33
C VAL A 14 7.90 -1.92 -28.44
N ALA A 15 8.79 -2.88 -28.15
CA ALA A 15 9.24 -3.88 -29.12
C ALA A 15 8.10 -4.81 -29.56
N ILE A 16 7.24 -5.27 -28.66
CA ILE A 16 6.08 -6.11 -28.98
C ILE A 16 5.12 -5.36 -29.91
N VAL A 17 4.78 -4.11 -29.58
CA VAL A 17 3.90 -3.29 -30.43
C VAL A 17 4.54 -3.08 -31.80
N GLY A 18 5.85 -2.76 -31.85
CA GLY A 18 6.58 -2.56 -33.11
C GLY A 18 6.62 -3.81 -34.02
N THR A 19 6.87 -4.98 -33.42
CA THR A 19 6.87 -6.24 -34.17
C THR A 19 5.49 -6.62 -34.68
N LEU A 20 4.44 -6.47 -33.88
CA LEU A 20 3.07 -6.76 -34.28
C LEU A 20 2.59 -5.82 -35.38
N VAL A 21 2.80 -4.52 -35.23
CA VAL A 21 2.44 -3.53 -36.27
C VAL A 21 3.26 -3.75 -37.55
N GLY A 22 4.58 -3.98 -37.43
CA GLY A 22 5.45 -4.24 -38.52
C GLY A 22 5.03 -5.50 -39.33
N ALA A 23 4.76 -6.60 -38.63
CA ALA A 23 4.28 -7.84 -39.25
C ALA A 23 2.93 -7.64 -39.94
N ALA A 24 1.99 -6.92 -39.33
CA ALA A 24 0.69 -6.62 -39.94
C ALA A 24 0.83 -5.77 -41.22
N LEU A 25 1.67 -4.74 -41.20
CA LEU A 25 1.93 -3.88 -42.34
C LEU A 25 2.60 -4.64 -43.47
N ILE A 26 3.58 -5.50 -43.20
CA ILE A 26 4.23 -6.35 -44.20
C ILE A 26 3.22 -7.31 -44.81
N LEU A 27 2.43 -8.00 -43.98
CA LEU A 27 1.41 -8.95 -44.47
C LEU A 27 0.39 -8.25 -45.38
N THR A 28 -0.12 -7.09 -44.97
CA THR A 28 -1.08 -6.29 -45.73
C THR A 28 -0.48 -5.83 -47.03
N SER A 29 0.77 -5.34 -47.03
CA SER A 29 1.45 -4.91 -48.27
C SER A 29 1.65 -6.05 -49.27
N LEU A 30 2.10 -7.23 -48.77
CA LEU A 30 2.25 -8.41 -49.64
C LEU A 30 0.92 -8.90 -50.19
N ALA A 31 -0.12 -8.96 -49.36
CA ALA A 31 -1.46 -9.36 -49.79
C ALA A 31 -2.03 -8.41 -50.85
N THR A 32 -1.89 -7.10 -50.61
CA THR A 32 -2.36 -6.08 -51.60
C THR A 32 -1.62 -6.17 -52.89
N ALA A 33 -0.29 -6.32 -52.88
CA ALA A 33 0.51 -6.47 -54.07
C ALA A 33 0.16 -7.75 -54.87
N TYR A 34 -0.06 -8.87 -54.13
CA TYR A 34 -0.47 -10.14 -54.75
C TYR A 34 -1.85 -10.04 -55.39
N LEU A 35 -2.84 -9.52 -54.68
CA LEU A 35 -4.21 -9.38 -55.18
C LEU A 35 -4.28 -8.43 -56.39
N MET A 36 -3.58 -7.29 -56.30
CA MET A 36 -3.52 -6.32 -57.41
C MET A 36 -2.89 -6.91 -58.66
N ARG A 37 -1.76 -7.65 -58.50
CA ARG A 37 -1.12 -8.34 -59.61
C ARG A 37 -2.03 -9.38 -60.27
N SER A 38 -2.74 -10.16 -59.42
CA SER A 38 -3.71 -11.16 -59.93
C SER A 38 -4.83 -10.50 -60.71
N ASP A 39 -5.46 -9.45 -60.17
CA ASP A 39 -6.55 -8.72 -60.84
C ASP A 39 -6.12 -8.10 -62.15
N LEU A 40 -4.91 -7.49 -62.20
CA LEU A 40 -4.37 -6.91 -63.43
C LEU A 40 -4.08 -7.99 -64.48
N LEU A 41 -3.54 -9.14 -64.06
CA LEU A 41 -3.31 -10.26 -65.00
C LEU A 41 -4.62 -10.84 -65.57
N ASP A 42 -5.64 -10.99 -64.66
CA ASP A 42 -6.96 -11.48 -65.11
C ASP A 42 -7.63 -10.54 -66.13
N ARG A 43 -7.47 -9.23 -65.95
CA ARG A 43 -7.92 -8.21 -66.91
C ARG A 43 -7.20 -8.33 -68.24
N VAL A 44 -5.85 -8.45 -68.20
CA VAL A 44 -5.06 -8.65 -69.38
C VAL A 44 -5.44 -9.96 -70.14
N ASP A 45 -5.66 -11.03 -69.41
CA ASP A 45 -6.09 -12.31 -69.92
C ASP A 45 -7.49 -12.24 -70.61
N SER A 46 -8.42 -11.51 -69.95
CA SER A 46 -9.76 -11.26 -70.47
C SER A 46 -9.71 -10.44 -71.80
N GLU A 47 -8.89 -9.38 -71.74
CA GLU A 47 -8.68 -8.54 -72.94
C GLU A 47 -8.08 -9.36 -74.09
N LEU A 48 -7.01 -10.11 -73.84
CA LEU A 48 -6.37 -10.98 -74.86
C LEU A 48 -7.35 -11.98 -75.45
N ARG A 49 -8.19 -12.63 -74.65
CA ARG A 49 -9.22 -13.58 -75.13
C ARG A 49 -10.23 -12.91 -76.07
N SER A 50 -10.59 -11.64 -75.79
CA SER A 50 -11.57 -10.90 -76.55
C SER A 50 -10.99 -10.41 -77.92
N VAL A 51 -9.71 -10.04 -77.96
CA VAL A 51 -9.07 -9.33 -79.05
C VAL A 51 -8.23 -10.25 -79.93
N ALA A 52 -7.78 -11.42 -79.39
CA ALA A 52 -6.85 -12.30 -80.13
C ALA A 52 -7.33 -12.73 -81.55
N ARG A 53 -8.58 -13.17 -81.63
CA ARG A 53 -9.15 -13.57 -82.93
C ARG A 53 -9.37 -12.41 -83.91
N PRO A 54 -9.96 -11.27 -83.49
CA PRO A 54 -10.07 -10.06 -84.34
C PRO A 54 -8.72 -9.58 -84.83
N VAL A 55 -7.71 -9.46 -83.95
CA VAL A 55 -6.36 -9.02 -84.32
C VAL A 55 -5.69 -10.00 -85.25
N ALA A 56 -5.80 -11.33 -85.04
CA ALA A 56 -5.28 -12.35 -85.92
C ALA A 56 -5.90 -12.23 -87.32
N ASN A 57 -7.22 -12.11 -87.43
CA ASN A 57 -7.91 -11.97 -88.69
C ASN A 57 -7.47 -10.69 -89.45
N GLN A 58 -7.39 -9.57 -88.74
CA GLN A 58 -6.95 -8.30 -89.36
C GLN A 58 -5.51 -8.39 -89.82
N VAL A 59 -4.59 -9.00 -89.09
CA VAL A 59 -3.19 -9.19 -89.54
C VAL A 59 -3.10 -10.12 -90.71
N PHE A 60 -3.93 -11.17 -90.78
CA PHE A 60 -3.98 -12.05 -91.97
C PHE A 60 -4.47 -11.33 -93.21
N ASP A 61 -5.47 -10.46 -93.11
CA ASP A 61 -5.95 -9.64 -94.22
C ASP A 61 -4.90 -8.60 -94.63
N ASP A 62 -4.16 -7.99 -93.67
CA ASP A 62 -3.05 -7.08 -94.01
C ASP A 62 -1.82 -7.75 -94.57
N LEU A 63 -1.54 -9.01 -94.22
CA LEU A 63 -0.47 -9.80 -94.84
C LEU A 63 -0.79 -10.17 -96.27
N ARG A 64 -2.06 -10.20 -96.66
CA ARG A 64 -2.54 -10.45 -98.11
C ARG A 64 -2.67 -9.17 -98.90
N SER A 65 -2.91 -8.02 -98.28
CA SER A 65 -2.95 -6.70 -98.88
C SER A 65 -1.69 -5.94 -98.48
N THR A 66 -0.92 -5.44 -99.39
CA THR A 66 0.33 -4.70 -99.25
C THR A 66 0.21 -3.56 -98.16
N GLY A 67 0.60 -3.82 -96.90
CA GLY A 67 1.13 -2.84 -96.01
C GLY A 67 0.18 -1.98 -95.20
N SER A 68 -0.44 -2.54 -94.19
CA SER A 68 -1.03 -1.72 -93.16
C SER A 68 -0.38 -2.00 -91.74
N ALA A 69 -0.30 -0.97 -90.88
CA ALA A 69 0.31 -1.08 -89.56
C ALA A 69 -0.58 -1.90 -88.66
N LEU A 70 0.01 -2.73 -87.78
CA LEU A 70 -0.70 -3.43 -86.70
C LEU A 70 -1.43 -2.44 -85.76
N PRO A 71 -2.54 -2.85 -85.20
CA PRO A 71 -3.12 -2.07 -84.10
C PRO A 71 -2.04 -1.81 -83.05
N THR A 72 -1.89 -0.56 -82.68
CA THR A 72 -0.86 -0.08 -81.81
C THR A 72 -1.10 -0.62 -80.33
N GLY A 73 -0.43 -1.66 -79.93
CA GLY A 73 -0.48 -2.18 -78.57
C GLY A 73 -0.30 -3.69 -78.45
N TYR A 74 -0.47 -4.45 -79.54
CA TYR A 74 -0.36 -5.92 -79.54
C TYR A 74 0.84 -6.42 -80.33
N ALA A 75 1.58 -7.39 -79.81
CA ALA A 75 2.52 -8.19 -80.57
C ALA A 75 1.77 -9.33 -81.25
N PHE A 76 2.12 -9.63 -82.45
CA PHE A 76 1.60 -10.75 -83.26
C PHE A 76 2.72 -11.68 -83.66
N HIS A 77 2.52 -12.98 -83.46
CA HIS A 77 3.44 -14.02 -83.87
C HIS A 77 2.69 -15.05 -84.77
N LEU A 78 3.22 -15.30 -85.89
CA LEU A 78 2.71 -16.32 -86.77
C LEU A 78 3.78 -17.39 -86.97
N GLN A 79 3.42 -18.65 -86.79
CA GLN A 79 4.31 -19.78 -87.05
C GLN A 79 3.64 -20.75 -88.01
N GLY A 80 4.28 -20.97 -89.14
CA GLY A 80 3.83 -21.88 -90.17
C GLY A 80 4.98 -22.66 -90.79
N ALA A 81 4.70 -23.48 -91.82
CA ALA A 81 5.68 -24.34 -92.56
C ALA A 81 6.87 -23.58 -93.19
N ARG A 82 6.72 -22.25 -93.41
CA ARG A 82 7.77 -21.40 -94.05
C ARG A 82 8.59 -20.61 -93.05
N GLY A 83 8.41 -20.83 -91.69
CA GLY A 83 9.11 -20.13 -90.62
C GLY A 83 8.19 -19.34 -89.73
N ALA A 84 8.78 -18.57 -88.80
CA ALA A 84 8.08 -17.74 -87.84
C ALA A 84 8.25 -16.24 -88.13
N ILE A 85 7.17 -15.47 -88.02
CA ILE A 85 7.17 -14.03 -88.25
C ILE A 85 6.64 -13.40 -86.93
N THR A 86 7.46 -12.52 -86.33
CA THR A 86 7.01 -11.75 -85.14
C THR A 86 6.94 -10.27 -85.52
N ARG A 87 5.78 -9.65 -85.31
CA ARG A 87 5.57 -8.20 -85.44
C ARG A 87 5.35 -7.64 -84.09
N LEU A 88 6.05 -6.56 -83.71
CA LEU A 88 5.92 -5.87 -82.37
C LEU A 88 5.02 -4.64 -82.51
N PRO A 89 4.44 -4.18 -81.41
CA PRO A 89 3.74 -2.91 -81.35
C PRO A 89 4.66 -1.75 -81.74
N THR A 90 4.07 -0.66 -82.21
CA THR A 90 4.83 0.53 -82.61
C THR A 90 5.53 1.15 -81.32
N GLY A 91 6.86 1.30 -81.45
CA GLY A 91 7.67 1.86 -80.35
C GLY A 91 8.25 0.82 -79.38
N GLU A 92 7.84 -0.44 -79.46
CA GLU A 92 8.38 -1.50 -78.61
C GLU A 92 9.62 -2.13 -79.25
N THR A 93 10.71 -2.23 -78.53
CA THR A 93 11.99 -2.80 -78.99
C THR A 93 12.32 -4.15 -78.36
N ALA A 94 11.65 -4.48 -77.21
CA ALA A 94 11.90 -5.72 -76.48
C ALA A 94 11.22 -6.90 -77.16
N ARG A 95 12.00 -7.80 -77.72
CA ARG A 95 11.49 -8.99 -78.44
C ARG A 95 11.10 -10.10 -77.47
N PRO A 96 9.85 -10.64 -77.58
CA PRO A 96 9.45 -11.78 -76.73
C PRO A 96 10.17 -13.05 -77.24
N VAL A 97 10.62 -13.87 -76.25
CA VAL A 97 11.19 -15.20 -76.56
C VAL A 97 10.05 -16.21 -76.53
N LEU A 98 9.44 -16.39 -77.75
CA LEU A 98 8.34 -17.33 -77.86
C LEU A 98 8.87 -18.75 -78.10
N PRO A 99 8.29 -19.76 -77.47
CA PRO A 99 8.56 -21.15 -77.73
C PRO A 99 7.99 -21.50 -79.16
N VAL A 100 8.47 -22.59 -79.72
CA VAL A 100 7.90 -23.09 -81.01
C VAL A 100 6.47 -23.57 -80.70
N LEU A 101 5.48 -22.93 -81.32
CA LEU A 101 4.06 -23.20 -81.18
C LEU A 101 3.57 -24.12 -82.27
N THR A 102 3.56 -25.42 -82.06
CA THR A 102 2.97 -26.40 -82.95
C THR A 102 1.47 -26.47 -82.78
N VAL A 103 0.78 -27.04 -83.81
CA VAL A 103 -0.69 -27.14 -83.77
C VAL A 103 -1.20 -27.98 -82.65
N ASP A 104 -0.41 -28.91 -82.13
CA ASP A 104 -0.72 -29.78 -80.99
C ASP A 104 -0.18 -29.26 -79.64
N ASP A 105 0.46 -28.08 -79.60
CA ASP A 105 0.92 -27.48 -78.40
C ASP A 105 -0.25 -27.22 -77.44
N PRO A 106 -0.16 -27.62 -76.16
CA PRO A 106 -1.22 -27.40 -75.19
C PRO A 106 -1.68 -25.93 -75.09
N ARG A 107 -0.79 -24.97 -75.31
CA ARG A 107 -1.09 -23.51 -75.25
C ARG A 107 -1.94 -23.07 -76.46
N VAL A 108 -1.81 -23.76 -77.54
CA VAL A 108 -2.60 -23.50 -78.78
C VAL A 108 -3.96 -24.19 -78.69
N THR A 109 -4.01 -25.40 -78.11
CA THR A 109 -5.24 -26.19 -78.00
C THR A 109 -6.14 -25.77 -76.93
N SER A 110 -5.59 -25.34 -75.69
CA SER A 110 -6.37 -24.82 -74.63
C SER A 110 -6.81 -23.38 -74.83
N GLY A 111 -6.04 -22.59 -75.54
CA GLY A 111 -6.25 -21.15 -75.67
C GLY A 111 -6.07 -20.41 -74.31
N GLU A 112 -5.30 -20.99 -73.41
CA GLU A 112 -4.97 -20.31 -72.17
C GLU A 112 -3.83 -19.32 -72.31
N PRO A 113 -3.92 -18.12 -71.75
CA PRO A 113 -2.84 -17.15 -71.71
C PRO A 113 -1.59 -17.66 -71.03
N PHE A 114 -0.40 -17.40 -71.57
CA PHE A 114 0.88 -17.79 -70.98
C PHE A 114 1.88 -16.64 -71.03
N THR A 115 2.84 -16.64 -70.09
CA THR A 115 3.85 -15.59 -69.94
C THR A 115 5.18 -16.05 -70.54
N VAL A 116 5.83 -15.18 -71.33
CA VAL A 116 7.17 -15.40 -71.90
C VAL A 116 8.11 -14.25 -71.52
N PRO A 117 9.42 -14.50 -71.39
CA PRO A 117 10.43 -13.45 -71.18
C PRO A 117 10.74 -12.73 -72.49
N SER A 118 11.34 -11.53 -72.39
CA SER A 118 12.02 -10.88 -73.53
C SER A 118 13.48 -11.33 -73.61
N GLU A 119 14.11 -11.13 -74.81
CA GLU A 119 15.56 -11.37 -75.05
C GLU A 119 16.46 -10.64 -73.97
N GLY A 120 16.03 -9.51 -73.43
CA GLY A 120 16.68 -8.76 -72.30
C GLY A 120 16.16 -9.10 -70.95
N GLY A 121 15.30 -10.12 -70.78
CA GLY A 121 14.70 -10.50 -69.48
C GLY A 121 13.51 -9.64 -69.00
N ARG A 122 13.38 -8.40 -69.47
CA ARG A 122 12.25 -7.48 -69.25
C ARG A 122 11.97 -6.65 -70.48
N PRO A 123 10.69 -6.29 -70.75
CA PRO A 123 9.48 -6.72 -70.06
C PRO A 123 9.16 -8.20 -70.29
N GLN A 124 8.33 -8.78 -69.43
CA GLN A 124 7.66 -10.05 -69.70
C GLN A 124 6.45 -9.78 -70.60
N TRP A 125 6.10 -10.75 -71.34
CA TRP A 125 4.95 -10.68 -72.25
C TRP A 125 3.90 -11.70 -71.90
N ARG A 126 2.62 -11.33 -72.05
CA ARG A 126 1.48 -12.22 -71.91
C ARG A 126 0.92 -12.52 -73.29
N PHE A 127 0.88 -13.78 -73.67
CA PHE A 127 0.40 -14.24 -74.96
C PHE A 127 -0.79 -15.17 -74.82
N ILE A 128 -1.64 -15.17 -75.83
CA ILE A 128 -2.64 -16.20 -76.11
C ILE A 128 -2.40 -16.73 -77.47
N ALA A 129 -2.45 -18.07 -77.63
CA ALA A 129 -2.21 -18.71 -78.97
C ALA A 129 -3.48 -19.40 -79.51
N GLY A 130 -3.53 -19.62 -80.81
CA GLY A 130 -4.61 -20.30 -81.47
C GLY A 130 -4.20 -20.85 -82.81
N ARG A 131 -5.10 -21.63 -83.44
CA ARG A 131 -4.91 -22.20 -84.79
C ARG A 131 -5.46 -21.25 -85.87
N VAL A 132 -4.78 -21.20 -86.97
CA VAL A 132 -5.31 -20.56 -88.20
C VAL A 132 -6.25 -21.51 -88.93
N VAL A 133 -7.49 -21.05 -89.15
CA VAL A 133 -8.51 -21.91 -89.78
C VAL A 133 -8.14 -22.24 -91.22
N GLY A 134 -7.99 -23.53 -91.57
CA GLY A 134 -7.69 -24.00 -92.93
C GLY A 134 -6.21 -24.06 -93.27
N GLU A 135 -5.30 -23.78 -92.36
CA GLU A 135 -3.86 -23.87 -92.57
C GLU A 135 -3.19 -24.63 -91.46
N ASP A 136 -2.07 -25.28 -91.71
CA ASP A 136 -1.26 -25.93 -90.67
C ASP A 136 -0.30 -24.91 -90.01
N SER A 137 -0.91 -23.82 -89.53
CA SER A 137 -0.24 -22.64 -88.98
C SER A 137 -0.87 -22.24 -87.69
N THR A 138 -0.06 -21.66 -86.72
CA THR A 138 -0.51 -21.15 -85.44
C THR A 138 -0.22 -19.66 -85.34
N PHE A 139 -1.07 -18.97 -84.63
CA PHE A 139 -0.84 -17.56 -84.26
C PHE A 139 -0.77 -17.39 -82.76
N ALA A 140 -0.07 -16.34 -82.32
CA ALA A 140 -0.13 -15.87 -80.94
C ALA A 140 -0.21 -14.33 -80.95
N VAL A 141 -1.09 -13.82 -80.08
CA VAL A 141 -1.25 -12.37 -79.82
C VAL A 141 -0.89 -12.09 -78.38
N GLY A 142 -0.09 -11.05 -78.17
CA GLY A 142 0.37 -10.73 -76.80
C GLY A 142 0.55 -9.26 -76.52
N VAL A 143 0.63 -8.94 -75.30
CA VAL A 143 0.91 -7.57 -74.75
C VAL A 143 2.08 -7.59 -73.84
N PRO A 144 2.87 -6.53 -73.77
CA PRO A 144 3.92 -6.40 -72.71
C PRO A 144 3.30 -6.18 -71.32
N LEU A 145 3.93 -6.76 -70.36
CA LEU A 145 3.49 -6.62 -68.89
C LEU A 145 4.21 -5.51 -68.20
N ASP A 146 4.90 -4.60 -68.81
CA ASP A 146 5.59 -3.46 -68.25
C ASP A 146 4.63 -2.57 -67.45
N THR A 147 3.47 -2.19 -68.03
CA THR A 147 2.43 -1.39 -67.34
C THR A 147 1.92 -2.09 -66.12
N VAL A 148 1.71 -3.41 -66.10
CA VAL A 148 1.31 -4.19 -64.92
C VAL A 148 2.41 -4.18 -63.90
N ASN A 149 3.65 -4.45 -64.28
CA ASN A 149 4.80 -4.50 -63.40
C ASN A 149 5.10 -3.12 -62.79
N ASP A 150 4.99 -2.04 -63.57
CA ASP A 150 5.20 -0.68 -63.12
C ASP A 150 4.11 -0.27 -62.11
N THR A 151 2.85 -0.60 -62.40
CA THR A 151 1.74 -0.33 -61.47
C THR A 151 1.93 -1.06 -60.17
N VAL A 152 2.29 -2.36 -60.21
CA VAL A 152 2.56 -3.15 -58.98
C VAL A 152 3.79 -2.62 -58.27
N THR A 153 4.85 -2.24 -58.95
CA THR A 153 6.08 -1.66 -58.36
C THR A 153 5.77 -0.33 -57.71
N GLN A 154 5.04 0.56 -58.35
CA GLN A 154 4.62 1.83 -57.76
C GLN A 154 3.74 1.61 -56.51
N LEU A 155 2.82 0.64 -56.54
CA LEU A 155 2.01 0.26 -55.42
C LEU A 155 2.87 -0.20 -54.24
N VAL A 156 3.86 -1.09 -54.48
CA VAL A 156 4.77 -1.60 -53.44
C VAL A 156 5.61 -0.48 -52.84
N ILE A 157 6.13 0.43 -53.65
CA ILE A 157 6.92 1.57 -53.19
C ILE A 157 6.06 2.50 -52.35
N THR A 158 4.86 2.87 -52.81
CA THR A 158 3.97 3.79 -52.09
C THR A 158 3.44 3.19 -50.79
N THR A 159 2.99 1.92 -50.84
CA THR A 159 2.56 1.21 -49.61
C THR A 159 3.71 1.00 -48.61
N GLY A 160 4.92 0.72 -49.12
CA GLY A 160 6.14 0.60 -48.32
C GLY A 160 6.51 1.91 -47.59
N LEU A 161 6.43 3.03 -48.32
CA LEU A 161 6.67 4.36 -47.72
C LEU A 161 5.64 4.69 -46.65
N ILE A 162 4.34 4.51 -46.96
CA ILE A 162 3.27 4.73 -45.98
C ILE A 162 3.44 3.82 -44.74
N SER A 163 3.72 2.55 -44.96
CA SER A 163 3.95 1.57 -43.89
C SER A 163 5.12 1.96 -42.99
N THR A 164 6.19 2.49 -43.55
CA THR A 164 7.34 2.98 -42.82
C THR A 164 6.96 4.18 -41.94
N ILE A 165 6.23 5.15 -42.46
CA ILE A 165 5.76 6.32 -41.73
C ILE A 165 4.84 5.89 -40.58
N VAL A 166 3.87 4.99 -40.84
CA VAL A 166 2.93 4.47 -39.83
C VAL A 166 3.67 3.71 -38.75
N LEU A 167 4.67 2.89 -39.11
CA LEU A 167 5.49 2.16 -38.15
C LEU A 167 6.26 3.10 -37.24
N LEU A 168 6.93 4.10 -37.80
CA LEU A 168 7.68 5.10 -37.02
C LEU A 168 6.77 5.92 -36.08
N ALA A 169 5.62 6.34 -36.60
CA ALA A 169 4.62 7.06 -35.77
C ALA A 169 4.08 6.18 -34.65
N SER A 170 3.78 4.90 -34.93
CA SER A 170 3.31 3.93 -33.95
C SER A 170 4.36 3.67 -32.85
N LEU A 171 5.63 3.52 -33.22
CA LEU A 171 6.74 3.36 -32.26
C LEU A 171 6.92 4.61 -31.39
N ALA A 172 6.84 5.80 -31.95
CA ALA A 172 6.92 7.06 -31.21
C ALA A 172 5.75 7.18 -30.22
N MET A 173 4.53 6.88 -30.69
CA MET A 173 3.33 6.91 -29.85
C MET A 173 3.38 5.84 -28.74
N ALA A 174 3.76 4.61 -29.06
CA ALA A 174 3.93 3.55 -28.07
C ALA A 174 4.94 3.92 -27.00
N ARG A 175 6.10 4.49 -27.41
CA ARG A 175 7.12 4.97 -26.47
C ARG A 175 6.60 6.10 -25.58
N TYR A 176 5.85 7.05 -26.13
CA TYR A 176 5.24 8.13 -25.37
C TYR A 176 4.21 7.60 -24.38
N ALA A 177 3.27 6.76 -24.83
CA ALA A 177 2.22 6.19 -24.00
C ALA A 177 2.79 5.34 -22.85
N VAL A 178 3.75 4.45 -23.15
CA VAL A 178 4.41 3.62 -22.15
C VAL A 178 5.15 4.49 -21.12
N ARG A 179 5.92 5.50 -21.55
CA ARG A 179 6.61 6.41 -20.61
C ARG A 179 5.64 7.15 -19.70
N ARG A 180 4.52 7.64 -20.27
CA ARG A 180 3.50 8.36 -19.50
C ARG A 180 2.81 7.44 -18.49
N ALA A 181 2.46 6.21 -18.89
CA ALA A 181 1.80 5.22 -18.03
C ALA A 181 2.68 4.77 -16.85
N PHE A 182 4.00 4.64 -17.05
CA PHE A 182 4.92 4.18 -16.01
C PHE A 182 5.52 5.30 -15.13
N ARG A 183 5.27 6.57 -15.45
CA ARG A 183 5.79 7.71 -14.67
C ARG A 183 5.32 7.72 -13.20
N PRO A 184 4.05 7.36 -12.87
CA PRO A 184 3.62 7.26 -11.48
C PRO A 184 4.35 6.19 -10.68
N LEU A 185 4.62 5.01 -11.30
CA LEU A 185 5.35 3.92 -10.63
C LEU A 185 6.79 4.32 -10.27
N THR A 186 7.47 5.08 -11.12
CA THR A 186 8.80 5.60 -10.79
C THR A 186 8.77 6.53 -9.57
N ARG A 187 7.72 7.36 -9.43
CA ARG A 187 7.56 8.21 -8.24
C ARG A 187 7.32 7.41 -6.97
N ILE A 188 6.57 6.30 -7.06
CA ILE A 188 6.39 5.39 -5.92
C ILE A 188 7.74 4.78 -5.52
N GLU A 189 8.55 4.37 -6.48
CA GLU A 189 9.90 3.83 -6.25
C GLU A 189 10.81 4.86 -5.57
N ASP A 190 10.85 6.10 -6.06
CA ASP A 190 11.66 7.19 -5.49
C ASP A 190 11.21 7.51 -4.04
N THR A 191 9.88 7.56 -3.79
CA THR A 191 9.34 7.79 -2.44
C THR A 191 9.66 6.62 -1.51
N ALA A 192 9.54 5.38 -1.98
CA ALA A 192 9.89 4.19 -1.21
C ALA A 192 11.39 4.15 -0.86
N ALA A 193 12.26 4.60 -1.77
CA ALA A 193 13.69 4.73 -1.50
C ALA A 193 13.99 5.79 -0.41
N ALA A 194 13.31 6.94 -0.43
CA ALA A 194 13.43 7.97 0.59
C ALA A 194 12.97 7.47 1.98
N ILE A 195 11.86 6.72 2.02
CA ILE A 195 11.35 6.09 3.25
C ILE A 195 12.35 5.06 3.79
N ALA A 196 12.93 4.24 2.93
CA ALA A 196 13.97 3.27 3.31
C ALA A 196 15.25 3.94 3.83
N ALA A 197 15.54 5.16 3.41
CA ALA A 197 16.61 6.00 3.93
C ALA A 197 16.28 6.66 5.28
N GLY A 198 15.06 6.47 5.83
CA GLY A 198 14.64 6.91 7.15
C GLY A 198 13.65 8.09 7.18
N ASP A 199 13.28 8.66 6.03
CA ASP A 199 12.29 9.74 6.00
C ASP A 199 10.87 9.18 5.91
N LEU A 200 10.29 8.86 7.07
CA LEU A 200 8.93 8.33 7.19
C LEU A 200 7.83 9.38 6.96
N THR A 201 8.20 10.66 6.81
CA THR A 201 7.22 11.74 6.58
C THR A 201 6.77 11.83 5.12
N GLN A 202 7.53 11.22 4.21
CA GLN A 202 7.21 11.20 2.79
C GLN A 202 5.88 10.47 2.52
N ARG A 203 5.16 11.01 1.53
CA ARG A 203 3.88 10.41 1.08
C ARG A 203 3.87 10.27 -0.43
N ILE A 204 3.28 9.19 -0.88
CA ILE A 204 3.07 8.93 -2.30
C ILE A 204 1.96 9.85 -2.80
N PRO A 205 2.19 10.65 -3.86
CA PRO A 205 1.17 11.52 -4.42
C PRO A 205 -0.03 10.73 -4.92
N VAL A 206 -1.22 10.98 -4.36
CA VAL A 206 -2.48 10.39 -4.80
C VAL A 206 -3.07 11.25 -5.90
N ARG A 207 -3.37 10.64 -7.06
CA ARG A 207 -4.02 11.30 -8.20
C ARG A 207 -5.54 11.24 -8.04
N GLN A 208 -6.24 12.13 -8.75
CA GLN A 208 -7.71 12.11 -8.82
C GLN A 208 -8.26 11.09 -9.83
N ALA A 209 -7.45 10.12 -10.26
CA ALA A 209 -7.87 9.04 -11.14
C ALA A 209 -8.32 7.84 -10.30
N ASP A 210 -9.29 7.12 -10.75
CA ASP A 210 -9.76 5.87 -10.13
C ASP A 210 -9.13 4.69 -10.88
N ASP A 211 -7.79 4.56 -10.73
CA ASP A 211 -6.98 3.52 -11.34
C ASP A 211 -6.26 2.67 -10.27
N GLU A 212 -5.68 1.56 -10.69
CA GLU A 212 -4.98 0.60 -9.83
C GLU A 212 -3.79 1.24 -9.12
N VAL A 213 -3.14 2.20 -9.77
CA VAL A 213 -1.98 2.91 -9.22
C VAL A 213 -2.43 3.84 -8.09
N THR A 214 -3.56 4.49 -8.23
CA THR A 214 -4.16 5.34 -7.18
C THR A 214 -4.60 4.51 -5.98
N SER A 215 -5.21 3.34 -6.20
CA SER A 215 -5.56 2.40 -5.13
C SER A 215 -4.32 1.93 -4.38
N LEU A 216 -3.25 1.54 -5.09
CA LEU A 216 -1.97 1.17 -4.50
C LEU A 216 -1.37 2.31 -3.67
N SER A 217 -1.38 3.53 -4.21
CA SER A 217 -0.86 4.72 -3.51
C SER A 217 -1.59 4.99 -2.19
N ARG A 218 -2.93 4.85 -2.15
CA ARG A 218 -3.74 4.99 -0.93
C ARG A 218 -3.40 3.92 0.09
N SER A 219 -3.31 2.65 -0.35
CA SER A 219 -2.98 1.52 0.53
C SER A 219 -1.59 1.67 1.15
N LEU A 220 -0.60 2.06 0.35
CA LEU A 220 0.76 2.32 0.83
C LEU A 220 0.79 3.50 1.82
N ASN A 221 0.10 4.62 1.53
CA ASN A 221 0.04 5.74 2.47
C ASN A 221 -0.64 5.37 3.79
N THR A 222 -1.67 4.50 3.76
CA THR A 222 -2.31 3.97 4.98
C THR A 222 -1.34 3.11 5.78
N MET A 223 -0.56 2.26 5.11
CA MET A 223 0.48 1.46 5.77
C MET A 223 1.56 2.34 6.40
N LEU A 224 2.02 3.35 5.66
CA LEU A 224 3.02 4.31 6.16
C LEU A 224 2.52 5.08 7.39
N ALA A 225 1.28 5.54 7.40
CA ALA A 225 0.68 6.21 8.56
C ALA A 225 0.65 5.31 9.80
N ARG A 226 0.37 4.00 9.63
CA ARG A 226 0.42 3.04 10.73
C ARG A 226 1.83 2.80 11.25
N ILE A 227 2.80 2.69 10.36
CA ILE A 227 4.22 2.53 10.72
C ILE A 227 4.69 3.75 11.51
N GLU A 228 4.47 4.96 11.00
CA GLU A 228 4.83 6.22 11.66
C GLU A 228 4.19 6.32 13.06
N SER A 229 2.88 6.01 13.18
CA SER A 229 2.19 5.97 14.46
C SER A 229 2.82 4.96 15.43
N SER A 230 3.21 3.78 14.93
CA SER A 230 3.84 2.75 15.77
C SER A 230 5.23 3.19 16.27
N PHE A 231 6.01 3.87 15.43
CA PHE A 231 7.29 4.43 15.85
C PHE A 231 7.11 5.55 16.88
N ALA A 232 6.16 6.47 16.68
CA ALA A 232 5.88 7.53 17.64
C ALA A 232 5.44 6.99 19.02
N VAL A 233 4.59 5.96 19.04
CA VAL A 233 4.18 5.28 20.28
C VAL A 233 5.38 4.62 20.96
N ARG A 234 6.25 3.96 20.19
CA ARG A 234 7.46 3.31 20.72
C ARG A 234 8.44 4.33 21.29
N GLU A 235 8.73 5.41 20.57
CA GLU A 235 9.63 6.47 21.04
C GLU A 235 9.13 7.12 22.32
N ALA A 236 7.83 7.44 22.37
CA ALA A 236 7.19 7.95 23.61
C ALA A 236 7.24 6.93 24.77
N SER A 237 7.20 5.64 24.49
CA SER A 237 7.34 4.59 25.51
C SER A 237 8.78 4.47 25.99
N GLU A 238 9.77 4.52 25.07
CA GLU A 238 11.20 4.49 25.42
C GLU A 238 11.59 5.71 26.27
N GLU A 239 11.09 6.90 25.95
CA GLU A 239 11.38 8.11 26.73
C GLU A 239 10.76 8.03 28.14
N ARG A 240 9.50 7.56 28.25
CA ARG A 240 8.87 7.31 29.55
C ARG A 240 9.64 6.30 30.39
N MET A 241 10.19 5.25 29.77
CA MET A 241 11.00 4.25 30.45
C MET A 241 12.34 4.84 30.92
N ARG A 242 13.02 5.65 30.09
CA ARG A 242 14.26 6.33 30.49
C ARG A 242 14.02 7.24 31.68
N GLN A 243 12.96 8.04 31.64
CA GLN A 243 12.59 8.91 32.78
C GLN A 243 12.31 8.09 34.00
N PHE A 244 11.55 7.01 33.94
CA PHE A 244 11.24 6.13 35.05
C PHE A 244 12.51 5.55 35.71
N VAL A 245 13.47 5.06 34.90
CA VAL A 245 14.74 4.52 35.42
C VAL A 245 15.58 5.62 36.08
N ALA A 246 15.62 6.82 35.51
CA ALA A 246 16.32 7.95 36.08
C ALA A 246 15.75 8.33 37.46
N ASP A 247 14.42 8.51 37.53
CA ASP A 247 13.73 8.91 38.75
C ASP A 247 13.86 7.85 39.86
N ALA A 248 13.68 6.56 39.52
CA ALA A 248 13.89 5.44 40.45
C ALA A 248 15.32 5.40 41.00
N SER A 249 16.32 5.64 40.13
CA SER A 249 17.73 5.68 40.53
C SER A 249 18.01 6.82 41.51
N HIS A 250 17.41 7.97 41.28
CA HIS A 250 17.55 9.11 42.21
C HIS A 250 16.90 8.86 43.58
N GLU A 251 15.69 8.30 43.55
CA GLU A 251 14.96 8.03 44.82
C GLU A 251 15.54 6.86 45.63
N LEU A 252 16.24 5.91 45.00
CA LEU A 252 16.97 4.85 45.69
C LEU A 252 18.33 5.30 46.22
N ARG A 253 19.01 6.26 45.57
CA ARG A 253 20.35 6.73 45.97
C ARG A 253 20.31 7.46 47.33
N THR A 254 19.29 8.26 47.57
CA THR A 254 19.16 9.08 48.80
C THR A 254 19.08 8.23 50.07
N PRO A 255 18.15 7.26 50.20
CA PRO A 255 18.09 6.37 51.36
C PRO A 255 19.36 5.53 51.52
N LEU A 256 19.93 5.04 50.43
CA LEU A 256 21.17 4.28 50.48
C LEU A 256 22.36 5.10 51.00
N ALA A 257 22.43 6.38 50.63
CA ALA A 257 23.43 7.29 51.22
C ALA A 257 23.23 7.51 52.69
N THR A 258 21.98 7.58 53.17
CA THR A 258 21.64 7.69 54.59
C THR A 258 22.07 6.44 55.36
N VAL A 259 21.71 5.25 54.89
CA VAL A 259 22.12 3.97 55.51
C VAL A 259 23.64 3.88 55.60
N ARG A 260 24.32 4.19 54.48
CA ARG A 260 25.78 4.18 54.42
C ARG A 260 26.40 5.20 55.37
N GLY A 261 25.84 6.41 55.48
CA GLY A 261 26.32 7.43 56.36
C GLY A 261 26.26 7.03 57.82
N TYR A 262 25.14 6.46 58.32
CA TYR A 262 25.02 5.96 59.69
C TYR A 262 25.95 4.77 59.95
N ALA A 263 26.09 3.85 59.03
CA ALA A 263 27.03 2.74 59.15
C ALA A 263 28.49 3.22 59.23
N GLU A 264 28.84 4.29 58.50
CA GLU A 264 30.18 4.86 58.53
C GLU A 264 30.47 5.63 59.82
N LEU A 265 29.49 6.41 60.36
CA LEU A 265 29.59 7.06 61.65
C LEU A 265 29.80 6.06 62.79
N TYR A 266 29.12 4.92 62.77
CA TYR A 266 29.33 3.80 63.69
C TYR A 266 30.74 3.25 63.56
N ARG A 267 31.21 2.93 62.38
CA ARG A 267 32.55 2.38 62.14
C ARG A 267 33.67 3.32 62.54
N GLN A 268 33.50 4.62 62.34
CA GLN A 268 34.47 5.65 62.75
C GLN A 268 34.47 5.93 64.26
N GLY A 269 33.54 5.32 65.02
CA GLY A 269 33.42 5.53 66.44
C GLY A 269 32.85 6.91 66.79
N ALA A 270 32.18 7.59 65.90
CA ALA A 270 31.47 8.83 66.19
C ALA A 270 30.15 8.58 66.91
N VAL A 271 29.62 7.35 66.88
CA VAL A 271 28.43 6.90 67.64
C VAL A 271 28.89 5.74 68.49
N ARG A 272 29.08 6.02 69.79
CA ARG A 272 29.64 5.05 70.75
C ARG A 272 28.72 4.74 71.95
N ASP A 273 27.85 5.68 72.31
CA ASP A 273 26.89 5.47 73.35
C ASP A 273 25.79 4.48 72.94
N PRO A 274 25.42 3.50 73.77
CA PRO A 274 24.41 2.52 73.42
C PRO A 274 23.07 3.10 72.98
N GLU A 275 22.65 4.22 73.47
CA GLU A 275 21.41 4.91 73.08
C GLU A 275 21.58 5.53 71.66
N ALA A 276 22.72 6.16 71.44
CA ALA A 276 23.04 6.70 70.10
C ALA A 276 23.22 5.61 69.03
N VAL A 277 23.77 4.42 69.38
CA VAL A 277 23.85 3.24 68.50
C VAL A 277 22.45 2.72 68.24
N GLY A 278 21.60 2.60 69.22
CA GLY A 278 20.19 2.22 69.07
C GLY A 278 19.46 3.13 68.11
N GLY A 279 19.56 4.44 68.27
CA GLY A 279 18.97 5.42 67.37
C GLY A 279 19.53 5.41 65.96
N ALA A 280 20.82 5.05 65.75
CA ALA A 280 21.40 4.87 64.43
C ALA A 280 20.86 3.61 63.70
N MET A 281 20.71 2.50 64.48
CA MET A 281 20.14 1.25 63.92
C MET A 281 18.66 1.40 63.61
N GLU A 282 17.87 2.03 64.43
CA GLU A 282 16.46 2.35 64.13
C GLU A 282 16.32 3.15 62.82
N ARG A 283 17.22 4.10 62.59
CA ARG A 283 17.20 4.90 61.35
C ARG A 283 17.60 4.07 60.11
N ILE A 284 18.58 3.17 60.26
CA ILE A 284 18.97 2.24 59.17
C ILE A 284 17.82 1.30 58.87
N GLU A 285 17.15 0.75 59.89
CA GLU A 285 15.99 -0.14 59.75
C GLU A 285 14.83 0.57 59.05
N ALA A 286 14.45 1.75 59.49
CA ALA A 286 13.38 2.56 58.91
C ALA A 286 13.67 2.92 57.41
N GLU A 287 14.93 3.23 57.10
CA GLU A 287 15.31 3.55 55.70
C GLU A 287 15.34 2.30 54.83
N SER A 288 15.68 1.12 55.36
CA SER A 288 15.63 -0.17 54.68
C SER A 288 14.19 -0.60 54.41
N GLU A 289 13.29 -0.44 55.36
CA GLU A 289 11.85 -0.68 55.15
C GLU A 289 11.26 0.24 54.07
N ARG A 290 11.65 1.52 54.14
CA ARG A 290 11.25 2.50 53.12
C ARG A 290 11.73 2.12 51.74
N MET A 291 12.99 1.66 51.57
CA MET A 291 13.52 1.17 50.32
C MET A 291 12.76 -0.05 49.80
N SER A 292 12.42 -1.00 50.67
CA SER A 292 11.62 -2.17 50.33
C SER A 292 10.25 -1.78 49.77
N GLY A 293 9.54 -0.87 50.46
CA GLY A 293 8.26 -0.35 49.97
C GLY A 293 8.38 0.40 48.62
N LEU A 294 9.48 1.16 48.44
CA LEU A 294 9.74 1.84 47.14
C LEU A 294 9.95 0.84 46.02
N VAL A 295 10.72 -0.24 46.25
CA VAL A 295 10.95 -1.29 45.26
C VAL A 295 9.63 -2.01 44.91
N GLU A 296 8.80 -2.32 45.89
CA GLU A 296 7.48 -2.93 45.68
C GLU A 296 6.57 -2.04 44.84
N ASP A 297 6.53 -0.73 45.13
CA ASP A 297 5.77 0.27 44.40
C ASP A 297 6.25 0.37 42.93
N LEU A 298 7.58 0.35 42.70
CA LEU A 298 8.18 0.37 41.38
C LEU A 298 7.86 -0.90 40.55
N LEU A 299 7.99 -2.08 41.16
CA LEU A 299 7.63 -3.35 40.55
C LEU A 299 6.14 -3.41 40.21
N MET A 300 5.29 -2.84 41.07
CA MET A 300 3.86 -2.77 40.85
C MET A 300 3.54 -1.87 39.62
N LEU A 301 4.14 -0.69 39.54
CA LEU A 301 3.97 0.21 38.39
C LEU A 301 4.43 -0.44 37.10
N ALA A 302 5.58 -1.11 37.06
CA ALA A 302 6.08 -1.83 35.91
C ALA A 302 5.10 -2.94 35.46
N ARG A 303 4.55 -3.69 36.43
CA ARG A 303 3.55 -4.75 36.13
C ARG A 303 2.20 -4.20 35.67
N ILE A 304 1.81 -2.99 36.07
CA ILE A 304 0.56 -2.38 35.61
C ILE A 304 0.69 -2.00 34.13
N ASP A 305 1.85 -1.51 33.68
CA ASP A 305 2.10 -1.14 32.30
C ASP A 305 2.17 -2.37 31.35
N ASP A 306 2.73 -3.50 31.81
CA ASP A 306 3.02 -4.69 30.98
C ASP A 306 1.98 -5.83 31.08
N ALA A 307 1.03 -5.81 32.05
CA ALA A 307 0.16 -6.96 32.27
C ALA A 307 -0.85 -7.16 31.13
N PRO A 308 -1.01 -8.40 30.60
CA PRO A 308 -2.14 -8.77 29.76
C PRO A 308 -3.45 -8.61 30.52
N GLU A 309 -4.59 -8.64 29.82
CA GLU A 309 -5.93 -8.42 30.36
C GLU A 309 -6.13 -9.05 31.74
N VAL A 310 -6.36 -8.18 32.74
CA VAL A 310 -6.67 -8.61 34.09
C VAL A 310 -8.05 -9.26 34.10
N GLU A 311 -8.19 -10.41 34.73
CA GLU A 311 -9.49 -11.03 35.00
C GLU A 311 -10.39 -10.04 35.76
N LEU A 312 -11.33 -9.45 35.06
CA LEU A 312 -12.25 -8.46 35.59
C LEU A 312 -13.49 -9.19 36.14
N ALA A 313 -13.75 -9.01 37.43
CA ALA A 313 -14.90 -9.59 38.11
C ALA A 313 -15.79 -8.50 38.73
N PRO A 314 -17.04 -8.77 39.07
CA PRO A 314 -17.85 -7.88 39.89
C PRO A 314 -17.21 -7.67 41.27
N VAL A 315 -16.94 -6.42 41.65
CA VAL A 315 -16.29 -6.02 42.93
C VAL A 315 -17.17 -4.99 43.59
N ASP A 316 -17.49 -5.20 44.84
CA ASP A 316 -18.21 -4.21 45.67
C ASP A 316 -17.23 -3.25 46.35
N LEU A 317 -17.19 -2.00 45.86
CA LEU A 317 -16.35 -0.95 46.41
C LEU A 317 -16.70 -0.62 47.85
N THR A 318 -17.93 -0.84 48.29
CA THR A 318 -18.38 -0.59 49.64
C THR A 318 -17.70 -1.54 50.61
N VAL A 319 -17.53 -2.80 50.25
CA VAL A 319 -16.77 -3.80 51.04
C VAL A 319 -15.30 -3.39 51.13
N LEU A 320 -14.67 -3.03 50.00
CA LEU A 320 -13.27 -2.58 50.02
C LEU A 320 -13.04 -1.33 50.84
N ALA A 321 -13.98 -0.39 50.82
CA ALA A 321 -13.93 0.82 51.64
C ALA A 321 -14.13 0.51 53.11
N ALA A 322 -15.04 -0.41 53.45
CA ALA A 322 -15.27 -0.84 54.84
C ALA A 322 -14.03 -1.52 55.45
N ASP A 323 -13.40 -2.43 54.69
CA ASP A 323 -12.15 -3.08 55.10
C ASP A 323 -11.04 -2.05 55.35
N ALA A 324 -10.84 -1.12 54.42
CA ALA A 324 -9.81 -0.09 54.54
C ALA A 324 -10.06 0.86 55.73
N VAL A 325 -11.31 1.19 56.01
CA VAL A 325 -11.70 1.98 57.18
C VAL A 325 -11.44 1.21 58.51
N ALA A 326 -11.73 -0.09 58.54
CA ALA A 326 -11.46 -0.95 59.68
C ALA A 326 -9.95 -1.04 59.99
N ASP A 327 -9.13 -1.29 58.94
CA ASP A 327 -7.67 -1.32 59.04
C ASP A 327 -7.10 0.02 59.49
N ALA A 328 -7.62 1.11 58.97
CA ALA A 328 -7.17 2.46 59.31
C ALA A 328 -7.49 2.83 60.79
N ARG A 329 -8.63 2.38 61.32
CA ARG A 329 -9.00 2.56 62.76
C ARG A 329 -8.06 1.82 63.71
N VAL A 330 -7.56 0.65 63.29
CA VAL A 330 -6.57 -0.09 64.09
C VAL A 330 -5.22 0.64 64.12
N ARG A 331 -4.81 1.23 63.00
CA ARG A 331 -3.53 1.94 62.87
C ARG A 331 -3.53 3.33 63.48
N ALA A 332 -4.68 3.98 63.58
CA ALA A 332 -4.84 5.32 64.11
C ALA A 332 -6.08 5.43 65.02
N PRO A 333 -6.05 4.77 66.21
CA PRO A 333 -7.22 4.66 67.10
C PRO A 333 -7.69 6.00 67.62
N GLU A 334 -6.82 7.01 67.70
CA GLU A 334 -7.12 8.35 68.09
C GLU A 334 -7.89 9.19 67.08
N ARG A 335 -8.03 8.68 65.82
CA ARG A 335 -8.69 9.39 64.77
C ARG A 335 -10.12 8.93 64.56
N ARG A 336 -10.98 9.89 64.22
CA ARG A 336 -12.34 9.58 63.74
C ARG A 336 -12.29 9.23 62.24
N ILE A 337 -12.44 7.94 61.94
CA ILE A 337 -12.47 7.44 60.55
C ILE A 337 -13.85 6.85 60.27
N SER A 338 -14.59 7.36 59.29
CA SER A 338 -15.97 6.99 59.00
C SER A 338 -16.19 6.56 57.57
N LEU A 339 -17.08 5.58 57.35
CA LEU A 339 -17.61 5.19 56.04
C LEU A 339 -18.96 5.88 55.84
N LEU A 340 -19.15 6.51 54.68
CA LEU A 340 -20.36 7.27 54.31
C LEU A 340 -20.91 6.80 52.99
N GLY A 341 -22.19 6.92 52.76
CA GLY A 341 -22.80 6.78 51.45
C GLY A 341 -22.85 8.13 50.72
N LEU A 342 -22.55 8.14 49.42
CA LEU A 342 -22.69 9.33 48.59
C LEU A 342 -24.17 9.56 48.26
N GLY A 343 -24.70 10.69 48.74
CA GLY A 343 -26.10 11.08 48.49
C GLY A 343 -27.16 10.33 49.30
N GLY A 344 -26.79 9.46 50.27
CA GLY A 344 -27.74 8.67 51.03
C GLY A 344 -27.04 7.71 52.03
N PRO A 345 -27.74 6.68 52.50
CA PRO A 345 -27.15 5.65 53.34
C PRO A 345 -26.12 4.84 52.56
N VAL A 346 -25.18 4.20 53.30
CA VAL A 346 -24.19 3.29 52.68
C VAL A 346 -24.91 2.13 52.00
N ALA A 347 -24.69 1.94 50.71
CA ALA A 347 -25.29 0.89 49.89
C ALA A 347 -24.22 0.17 49.04
N PRO A 348 -24.43 -1.10 48.66
CA PRO A 348 -23.52 -1.83 47.79
C PRO A 348 -23.27 -1.09 46.48
N THR A 349 -22.00 -0.91 46.12
CA THR A 349 -21.56 -0.20 44.92
C THR A 349 -20.66 -1.10 44.12
N VAL A 350 -21.27 -1.84 43.15
CA VAL A 350 -20.58 -2.87 42.38
C VAL A 350 -20.04 -2.31 41.09
N VAL A 351 -18.77 -2.57 40.84
CA VAL A 351 -18.05 -2.28 39.57
C VAL A 351 -17.44 -3.55 38.98
N VAL A 352 -17.12 -3.52 37.70
CA VAL A 352 -16.36 -4.61 37.04
C VAL A 352 -14.88 -4.25 37.05
N GLY A 353 -14.09 -5.00 37.86
CA GLY A 353 -12.68 -4.68 38.03
C GLY A 353 -11.87 -5.81 38.68
N SER A 354 -10.61 -5.53 38.94
CA SER A 354 -9.72 -6.41 39.71
C SER A 354 -9.78 -6.05 41.17
N GLU A 355 -10.31 -6.94 42.01
CA GLU A 355 -10.43 -6.69 43.46
C GLU A 355 -9.09 -6.32 44.08
N PRO A 356 -7.97 -7.05 43.90
CA PRO A 356 -6.69 -6.69 44.53
C PRO A 356 -6.20 -5.29 44.15
N LYS A 357 -6.42 -4.89 42.89
CA LYS A 357 -6.00 -3.57 42.38
C LYS A 357 -6.89 -2.45 42.90
N LEU A 358 -8.21 -2.65 42.94
CA LEU A 358 -9.14 -1.67 43.51
C LEU A 358 -8.95 -1.55 45.06
N ARG A 359 -8.66 -2.63 45.73
CA ARG A 359 -8.27 -2.61 47.15
C ARG A 359 -7.03 -1.75 47.38
N GLN A 360 -6.01 -1.88 46.51
CA GLN A 360 -4.81 -1.04 46.59
C GLN A 360 -5.12 0.45 46.38
N VAL A 361 -6.07 0.79 45.47
CA VAL A 361 -6.52 2.18 45.31
C VAL A 361 -7.04 2.74 46.61
N VAL A 362 -7.98 2.04 47.26
CA VAL A 362 -8.57 2.50 48.52
C VAL A 362 -7.52 2.62 49.65
N THR A 363 -6.67 1.60 49.77
CA THR A 363 -5.60 1.58 50.77
C THR A 363 -4.63 2.74 50.61
N ASN A 364 -4.19 3.00 49.36
CA ASN A 364 -3.26 4.10 49.05
C ASN A 364 -3.89 5.47 49.36
N LEU A 365 -5.16 5.68 49.02
CA LEU A 365 -5.85 6.94 49.31
C LEU A 365 -6.04 7.16 50.81
N VAL A 366 -6.45 6.13 51.55
CA VAL A 366 -6.61 6.21 53.02
C VAL A 366 -5.26 6.43 53.71
N ALA A 367 -4.22 5.69 53.29
CA ALA A 367 -2.86 5.89 53.83
C ALA A 367 -2.33 7.30 53.54
N ASN A 368 -2.63 7.85 52.34
CA ASN A 368 -2.29 9.24 52.02
C ASN A 368 -2.98 10.24 52.95
N ALA A 369 -4.28 10.09 53.21
CA ALA A 369 -5.03 10.94 54.10
C ALA A 369 -4.47 10.87 55.55
N LEU A 370 -4.15 9.68 56.05
CA LEU A 370 -3.56 9.49 57.39
C LEU A 370 -2.17 10.13 57.52
N ARG A 371 -1.37 10.06 56.48
CA ARG A 371 0.03 10.56 56.46
C ARG A 371 0.12 12.08 56.34
N HIS A 372 -0.74 12.69 55.53
CA HIS A 372 -0.64 14.12 55.20
C HIS A 372 -1.51 15.03 56.04
N THR A 373 -2.17 14.48 57.04
CA THR A 373 -2.99 15.25 58.00
C THR A 373 -2.47 15.11 59.42
N PRO A 374 -2.59 16.16 60.26
CA PRO A 374 -2.21 16.10 61.68
C PRO A 374 -2.92 15.00 62.46
N ALA A 375 -2.32 14.53 63.59
CA ALA A 375 -2.96 13.58 64.46
C ALA A 375 -4.31 14.11 64.92
N GLY A 376 -5.33 13.23 65.06
CA GLY A 376 -6.68 13.61 65.42
C GLY A 376 -7.58 14.17 64.38
N THR A 377 -7.02 14.48 63.15
CA THR A 377 -7.82 14.97 62.01
C THR A 377 -8.78 13.86 61.52
N PRO A 378 -10.09 14.14 61.36
CA PRO A 378 -11.03 13.13 60.83
C PRO A 378 -10.76 12.80 59.38
N VAL A 379 -11.05 11.53 59.02
CA VAL A 379 -10.99 11.03 57.63
C VAL A 379 -12.32 10.36 57.29
N GLU A 380 -12.87 10.70 56.15
CA GLU A 380 -14.13 10.13 55.66
C GLU A 380 -13.89 9.38 54.33
N VAL A 381 -14.40 8.15 54.25
CA VAL A 381 -14.45 7.40 53.01
C VAL A 381 -15.89 7.32 52.54
N ALA A 382 -16.20 7.87 51.38
CA ALA A 382 -17.55 7.91 50.88
C ALA A 382 -17.65 7.09 49.58
N VAL A 383 -18.65 6.24 49.45
CA VAL A 383 -18.88 5.38 48.28
C VAL A 383 -20.32 5.46 47.86
N GLY A 384 -20.56 5.45 46.54
CA GLY A 384 -21.91 5.42 46.01
C GLY A 384 -21.92 5.53 44.47
N LEU A 385 -23.11 5.62 43.93
CA LEU A 385 -23.36 5.84 42.49
C LEU A 385 -23.72 7.30 42.25
N ASP A 386 -23.15 7.88 41.24
CA ASP A 386 -23.55 9.18 40.69
C ASP A 386 -23.96 9.07 39.22
N ALA A 387 -24.26 10.19 38.57
CA ALA A 387 -24.64 10.22 37.14
C ALA A 387 -23.54 9.74 36.19
N HIS A 388 -22.31 9.56 36.65
CA HIS A 388 -21.12 9.24 35.85
C HIS A 388 -20.61 7.80 36.15
N GLY A 389 -21.21 7.10 37.12
CA GLY A 389 -20.85 5.73 37.49
C GLY A 389 -20.61 5.57 39.00
N ALA A 390 -19.77 4.59 39.37
CA ALA A 390 -19.40 4.36 40.74
C ALA A 390 -18.32 5.35 41.18
N THR A 391 -18.54 6.03 42.27
CA THR A 391 -17.65 7.05 42.82
C THR A 391 -17.20 6.64 44.23
N LEU A 392 -15.88 6.71 44.45
CA LEU A 392 -15.21 6.57 45.73
C LEU A 392 -14.53 7.89 46.07
N GLU A 393 -14.78 8.43 47.23
CA GLU A 393 -14.12 9.62 47.74
C GLU A 393 -13.41 9.34 49.04
N VAL A 394 -12.17 9.82 49.21
CA VAL A 394 -11.46 9.86 50.46
C VAL A 394 -11.24 11.32 50.80
N ARG A 395 -11.91 11.77 51.89
CA ARG A 395 -11.92 13.17 52.35
C ARG A 395 -11.09 13.28 53.60
N ASP A 396 -10.16 14.21 53.61
CA ASP A 396 -9.44 14.65 54.78
C ASP A 396 -9.80 16.09 55.09
N HIS A 397 -9.54 16.50 56.38
CA HIS A 397 -9.74 17.86 56.88
C HIS A 397 -8.41 18.52 57.26
N GLY A 398 -7.34 18.19 56.50
CA GLY A 398 -5.99 18.71 56.66
C GLY A 398 -5.75 20.03 55.92
N PRO A 399 -4.49 20.33 55.58
CA PRO A 399 -4.12 21.57 54.89
C PRO A 399 -4.66 21.67 53.44
N GLY A 400 -5.11 20.53 52.87
CA GLY A 400 -5.58 20.46 51.48
C GLY A 400 -4.46 20.44 50.43
N VAL A 401 -4.86 20.42 49.16
CA VAL A 401 -3.97 20.44 47.98
C VAL A 401 -4.19 21.76 47.24
N PRO A 402 -3.14 22.58 47.01
CA PRO A 402 -3.26 23.80 46.24
C PRO A 402 -3.70 23.51 44.76
N PRO A 403 -4.55 24.35 44.15
CA PRO A 403 -5.05 24.12 42.80
C PRO A 403 -3.95 23.97 41.76
N GLU A 404 -2.83 24.68 41.90
CA GLU A 404 -1.72 24.71 40.95
C GLU A 404 -1.01 23.35 40.88
N VAL A 405 -1.14 22.50 41.86
CA VAL A 405 -0.50 21.17 41.94
C VAL A 405 -1.50 20.02 41.90
N ALA A 406 -2.79 20.31 41.79
CA ALA A 406 -3.86 19.32 41.82
C ALA A 406 -3.74 18.20 40.74
N THR A 407 -3.20 18.51 39.58
CA THR A 407 -2.91 17.53 38.52
C THR A 407 -1.58 16.83 38.80
N LYS A 408 -0.59 17.54 39.32
CA LYS A 408 0.76 17.03 39.52
C LYS A 408 0.88 16.02 40.65
N VAL A 409 -0.05 16.03 41.63
CA VAL A 409 0.02 15.09 42.77
C VAL A 409 -0.13 13.63 42.33
N PHE A 410 -0.59 13.34 41.11
CA PHE A 410 -0.70 12.01 40.53
C PHE A 410 0.52 11.63 39.66
N GLU A 411 1.46 12.57 39.44
CA GLU A 411 2.72 12.27 38.74
C GLU A 411 3.62 11.39 39.62
N ARG A 412 4.44 10.56 39.02
CA ARG A 412 5.39 9.68 39.73
C ARG A 412 6.40 10.51 40.48
N PHE A 413 6.69 10.13 41.74
CA PHE A 413 7.65 10.78 42.61
C PHE A 413 7.33 12.25 42.99
N TYR A 414 6.13 12.75 42.61
CA TYR A 414 5.75 14.11 42.96
C TYR A 414 5.52 14.27 44.48
N ARG A 415 6.08 15.34 45.03
CA ARG A 415 5.93 15.72 46.45
C ARG A 415 5.76 17.22 46.55
N ALA A 416 4.71 17.67 47.20
CA ALA A 416 4.40 19.10 47.35
C ALA A 416 5.40 19.87 48.22
N ASP A 417 6.07 19.21 49.16
CA ASP A 417 7.12 19.80 50.02
C ASP A 417 8.25 18.80 50.30
N PRO A 418 9.39 18.93 49.59
CA PRO A 418 10.56 18.05 49.78
C PRO A 418 11.22 18.16 51.17
N SER A 419 10.98 19.25 51.93
CA SER A 419 11.66 19.53 53.16
C SER A 419 11.02 18.88 54.40
N ARG A 420 9.70 18.72 54.43
CA ARG A 420 8.94 18.13 55.56
C ARG A 420 9.06 16.60 55.66
N GLY A 421 9.55 15.94 54.63
CA GLY A 421 9.62 14.46 54.58
C GLY A 421 10.84 13.84 55.24
N ARG A 422 11.79 14.61 55.75
CA ARG A 422 13.04 14.09 56.36
C ARG A 422 12.92 13.71 57.82
N THR A 423 11.88 14.17 58.50
CA THR A 423 11.72 14.00 59.94
C THR A 423 10.60 13.05 60.37
N ALA A 424 9.69 12.63 59.49
CA ALA A 424 8.61 11.70 59.86
C ALA A 424 8.14 10.90 58.65
N GLY A 425 8.68 9.73 58.41
CA GLY A 425 8.09 8.66 57.59
C GLY A 425 7.60 9.05 56.20
N GLY A 426 8.35 9.89 55.47
CA GLY A 426 7.94 10.42 54.15
C GLY A 426 7.71 9.32 53.11
N GLY A 427 6.55 9.33 52.42
CA GLY A 427 6.19 8.36 51.39
C GLY A 427 7.07 8.45 50.14
N SER A 428 7.03 7.37 49.33
CA SER A 428 7.76 7.23 48.06
C SER A 428 7.33 8.24 46.98
N GLY A 429 6.17 8.90 47.11
CA GLY A 429 5.57 9.71 46.05
C GLY A 429 4.97 8.88 44.91
N LEU A 430 4.90 7.56 45.09
CA LEU A 430 4.36 6.63 44.09
C LEU A 430 2.90 6.23 44.34
N GLY A 431 2.42 6.32 45.61
CA GLY A 431 1.08 5.83 45.95
C GLY A 431 -0.06 6.44 45.13
N LEU A 432 -0.06 7.76 44.91
CA LEU A 432 -1.06 8.43 44.08
C LEU A 432 -0.87 8.15 42.58
N ALA A 433 0.36 7.97 42.12
CA ALA A 433 0.64 7.55 40.75
C ALA A 433 0.15 6.11 40.48
N ILE A 434 0.29 5.21 41.45
CA ILE A 434 -0.29 3.85 41.41
C ILE A 434 -1.82 3.93 41.33
N VAL A 435 -2.45 4.79 42.16
CA VAL A 435 -3.89 5.03 42.10
C VAL A 435 -4.31 5.45 40.66
N ALA A 436 -3.63 6.45 40.11
CA ALA A 436 -3.94 6.95 38.77
C ALA A 436 -3.77 5.85 37.69
N ALA A 437 -2.70 5.07 37.76
CA ALA A 437 -2.44 3.98 36.81
C ALA A 437 -3.51 2.87 36.89
N ILE A 438 -3.90 2.45 38.11
CA ILE A 438 -4.94 1.43 38.30
C ILE A 438 -6.30 1.95 37.81
N VAL A 439 -6.67 3.19 38.19
CA VAL A 439 -7.95 3.78 37.78
C VAL A 439 -8.04 3.97 36.28
N ALA A 440 -6.98 4.45 35.61
CA ALA A 440 -6.91 4.57 34.17
C ALA A 440 -7.09 3.21 33.45
N ARG A 441 -6.50 2.14 33.99
CA ARG A 441 -6.66 0.78 33.43
C ARG A 441 -8.08 0.24 33.59
N HIS A 442 -8.83 0.71 34.61
CA HIS A 442 -10.25 0.43 34.78
C HIS A 442 -11.14 1.43 33.99
N GLN A 443 -10.57 2.21 33.07
CA GLN A 443 -11.26 3.23 32.29
C GLN A 443 -11.97 4.29 33.12
N GLY A 444 -11.48 4.48 34.36
CA GLY A 444 -11.97 5.47 35.30
C GLY A 444 -11.18 6.78 35.24
N GLN A 445 -11.56 7.68 36.11
CA GLN A 445 -10.92 8.98 36.32
C GLN A 445 -10.60 9.19 37.77
N VAL A 446 -9.45 9.84 38.05
CA VAL A 446 -9.08 10.25 39.41
C VAL A 446 -8.82 11.76 39.43
N GLY A 447 -9.22 12.40 40.50
CA GLY A 447 -8.99 13.83 40.70
C GLY A 447 -8.91 14.19 42.17
N VAL A 448 -8.56 15.44 42.43
CA VAL A 448 -8.58 16.00 43.80
C VAL A 448 -9.44 17.28 43.82
N ALA A 449 -10.28 17.39 44.82
CA ALA A 449 -11.12 18.56 45.08
C ALA A 449 -10.86 19.07 46.51
N ARG A 450 -11.39 20.23 46.82
CA ARG A 450 -11.32 20.77 48.20
C ARG A 450 -12.46 20.21 49.04
N THR A 451 -12.14 19.72 50.25
CA THR A 451 -13.13 19.29 51.21
C THR A 451 -13.90 20.50 51.78
N PRO A 452 -15.25 20.48 51.86
CA PRO A 452 -16.01 21.50 52.56
C PRO A 452 -15.52 21.65 54.02
N GLY A 453 -15.18 22.87 54.43
CA GLY A 453 -14.57 23.15 55.72
C GLY A 453 -13.05 23.05 55.81
N GLY A 454 -12.37 22.71 54.70
CA GLY A 454 -10.91 22.59 54.59
C GLY A 454 -10.44 21.14 54.38
N GLY A 455 -9.29 20.97 53.76
CA GLY A 455 -8.72 19.65 53.44
C GLY A 455 -8.80 19.27 51.97
N ALA A 456 -8.43 18.02 51.64
CA ALA A 456 -8.48 17.46 50.32
C ALA A 456 -9.48 16.30 50.19
N THR A 457 -10.19 16.24 49.08
CA THR A 457 -11.05 15.12 48.70
C THR A 457 -10.47 14.49 47.45
N PHE A 458 -9.92 13.28 47.58
CA PHE A 458 -9.51 12.47 46.44
C PHE A 458 -10.73 11.71 45.89
N VAL A 459 -11.04 11.91 44.62
CA VAL A 459 -12.22 11.37 43.96
C VAL A 459 -11.80 10.37 42.92
N VAL A 460 -12.29 9.15 42.99
CA VAL A 460 -12.14 8.10 41.97
C VAL A 460 -13.49 7.81 41.36
N ARG A 461 -13.62 7.91 40.06
CA ARG A 461 -14.81 7.55 39.31
C ARG A 461 -14.52 6.35 38.42
N LEU A 462 -15.34 5.32 38.50
CA LEU A 462 -15.23 4.11 37.72
C LEU A 462 -16.51 3.92 36.88
N PRO A 463 -16.40 3.59 35.60
CA PRO A 463 -17.56 3.39 34.76
C PRO A 463 -18.39 2.23 35.28
N GLN A 464 -19.69 2.43 35.42
CA GLN A 464 -20.63 1.35 35.66
C GLN A 464 -20.84 0.58 34.38
N ARG A 465 -20.14 -0.55 34.16
CA ARG A 465 -20.45 -1.44 33.08
C ARG A 465 -21.70 -2.23 33.41
N PRO A 466 -22.71 -2.33 32.50
CA PRO A 466 -23.87 -3.16 32.73
C PRO A 466 -23.42 -4.59 32.99
N SER A 467 -23.96 -5.19 34.07
CA SER A 467 -23.74 -6.62 34.38
C SER A 467 -24.00 -7.49 33.17
N PRO A 468 -23.23 -8.59 32.96
CA PRO A 468 -23.51 -9.56 31.89
C PRO A 468 -24.95 -10.09 31.88
N ALA A 469 -25.65 -10.02 33.03
CA ALA A 469 -27.06 -10.42 33.16
C ALA A 469 -28.05 -9.47 32.44
N GLU A 470 -27.66 -8.22 32.13
CA GLU A 470 -28.53 -7.26 31.42
C GLU A 470 -28.31 -7.23 29.89
N ARG A 471 -27.39 -8.00 29.35
CA ARG A 471 -27.29 -8.23 27.90
C ARG A 471 -28.41 -9.15 27.47
N ARG A 472 -29.62 -8.62 27.22
CA ARG A 472 -30.67 -9.31 26.47
C ARG A 472 -30.07 -9.82 25.15
N PRO A 473 -30.26 -11.13 24.79
CA PRO A 473 -29.81 -11.60 23.49
C PRO A 473 -30.53 -10.78 22.42
N VAL A 474 -29.75 -10.11 21.58
CA VAL A 474 -30.26 -9.50 20.34
C VAL A 474 -30.92 -10.64 19.56
N ALA A 475 -32.24 -10.58 19.42
CA ALA A 475 -33.01 -11.51 18.66
C ALA A 475 -32.40 -11.68 17.28
N GLN A 476 -31.95 -12.90 16.98
CA GLN A 476 -31.55 -13.31 15.64
C GLN A 476 -32.72 -13.03 14.70
N ARG A 477 -32.59 -11.99 13.86
CA ARG A 477 -33.45 -11.82 12.69
C ARG A 477 -33.13 -12.98 11.75
N THR A 478 -34.01 -13.98 11.72
CA THR A 478 -34.09 -14.97 10.66
C THR A 478 -34.25 -14.24 9.32
N PRO A 479 -33.46 -14.54 8.29
CA PRO A 479 -33.77 -14.09 6.94
C PRO A 479 -34.98 -14.87 6.45
N SER A 480 -36.09 -14.19 6.21
CA SER A 480 -37.18 -14.69 5.43
C SER A 480 -36.81 -14.78 3.95
N ASN A 481 -37.09 -15.92 3.34
CA ASN A 481 -36.98 -16.32 1.93
C ASN A 481 -37.06 -15.22 0.90
#